data_6f6841c8ebde380f9367e63294b4e1c5
#
_entry.id   6f6841c8ebde380f9367e63294b4e1c5
#
_cell.length_a   1.000
_cell.length_b   1.000
_cell.length_c   1.000
_cell.angle_alpha   90.00
_cell.angle_beta   90.00
_cell.angle_gamma   90.00
#
_symmetry.space_group_name_H-M   'P 1'
#
loop_
_entity.id
_entity.type
_entity.pdbx_description
1 polymer ?
#
loop_
_entity_poly.entity_id
_entity_poly.type
_entity_poly.pdbx_seq_one_letter_code
_entity_poly.pdbx_strand_id
1 'polypeptide(L)'
;MRRHNPNGTQRRTRKGRFLGVWVIGFTLLAGSTIVPASEVSSSSSNPFSSFFSRNEQPLREYRAFRRMHAATDKQKHEAWMEAWTELKDGRFTYEIVSERGSEMVRGKVLKSMLQREQELVNSGNTGKGDLTPANYEFSEAGRAEDGSHVVQIKPKRNDVLLVDGRAVLDDGGDLVRVEGRLAKNPSFWTSLVNIVRRYARIGGVRVPVATETTAKVKMVGTSRLQVTYDYETINGRPVNITEMRSVALAHSAAR
;
A
#
# COMPACT_ATOMS: atom_id res chain seq x y z
N MET A 1 12.13 32.23 63.29
CA MET A 1 11.80 32.75 61.95
C MET A 1 12.82 32.20 60.91
N ARG A 2 12.56 31.11 60.29
CA ARG A 2 13.40 30.55 59.20
C ARG A 2 12.50 30.29 57.97
N ARG A 3 12.73 31.04 56.88
CA ARG A 3 12.01 30.91 55.61
C ARG A 3 12.60 29.76 54.85
N HIS A 4 11.76 28.83 54.47
CA HIS A 4 12.07 27.70 53.59
C HIS A 4 11.83 28.13 52.14
N ASN A 5 12.83 27.98 51.29
CA ASN A 5 12.74 28.28 49.86
C ASN A 5 12.78 26.93 49.07
N PRO A 6 11.71 26.53 48.36
CA PRO A 6 11.76 25.35 47.50
C PRO A 6 11.84 25.74 46.03
N ASN A 7 13.04 25.99 45.52
CA ASN A 7 13.26 26.04 44.07
C ASN A 7 13.84 24.70 43.61
N GLY A 8 12.95 23.74 43.42
CA GLY A 8 13.25 22.50 42.69
C GLY A 8 13.18 22.73 41.19
N THR A 9 14.33 22.90 40.55
CA THR A 9 14.48 22.99 39.12
C THR A 9 14.11 21.63 38.47
N GLN A 10 12.88 21.51 37.97
CA GLN A 10 12.49 20.38 37.14
C GLN A 10 13.27 20.44 35.82
N ARG A 11 14.29 19.61 35.66
CA ARG A 11 14.90 19.28 34.39
C ARG A 11 13.84 18.59 33.52
N ARG A 12 13.21 19.36 32.62
CA ARG A 12 12.43 18.84 31.49
C ARG A 12 13.37 18.04 30.58
N THR A 13 13.38 16.74 30.73
CA THR A 13 13.93 15.82 29.71
C THR A 13 13.11 16.00 28.44
N ARG A 14 13.65 16.71 27.46
CA ARG A 14 13.16 16.71 26.08
C ARG A 14 13.30 15.27 25.54
N LYS A 15 12.23 14.50 25.65
CA LYS A 15 12.06 13.27 24.87
C LYS A 15 12.14 13.67 23.41
N GLY A 16 13.26 13.37 22.77
CA GLY A 16 13.45 13.54 21.34
C GLY A 16 12.37 12.75 20.60
N ARG A 17 11.42 13.47 20.00
CA ARG A 17 10.45 12.89 19.05
C ARG A 17 11.23 12.52 17.80
N PHE A 18 11.85 11.34 17.80
CA PHE A 18 12.31 10.70 16.57
C PHE A 18 11.06 10.34 15.75
N LEU A 19 10.75 11.18 14.77
CA LEU A 19 9.68 10.93 13.82
C LEU A 19 10.02 9.70 12.98
N GLY A 20 9.26 8.64 13.19
CA GLY A 20 9.36 7.40 12.44
C GLY A 20 9.12 7.64 10.95
N VAL A 21 9.85 6.91 10.13
CA VAL A 21 9.62 6.82 8.69
C VAL A 21 8.26 6.19 8.46
N TRP A 22 7.35 6.97 7.91
CA TRP A 22 5.98 6.56 7.68
C TRP A 22 5.88 5.83 6.34
N VAL A 23 5.75 4.53 6.39
CA VAL A 23 5.38 3.73 5.22
C VAL A 23 3.93 3.32 5.38
N ILE A 24 3.09 3.82 4.50
CA ILE A 24 1.65 3.57 4.51
C ILE A 24 1.36 2.34 3.68
N GLY A 25 0.94 1.25 4.33
CA GLY A 25 0.31 0.12 3.67
C GLY A 25 -1.12 0.50 3.27
N PHE A 26 -1.43 0.42 1.99
CA PHE A 26 -2.76 0.69 1.48
C PHE A 26 -3.51 -0.58 1.22
N THR A 27 -4.66 -0.75 1.82
CA THR A 27 -5.69 -1.70 1.37
C THR A 27 -6.69 -0.92 0.53
N LEU A 28 -6.72 -1.15 -0.79
CA LEU A 28 -7.73 -0.62 -1.68
C LEU A 28 -9.02 -1.43 -1.51
N LEU A 29 -9.99 -0.87 -0.81
CA LEU A 29 -11.37 -1.34 -0.85
C LEU A 29 -12.06 -0.63 -2.01
N ALA A 30 -12.39 -1.35 -3.08
CA ALA A 30 -13.13 -0.81 -4.21
C ALA A 30 -14.58 -0.56 -3.80
N GLY A 31 -14.95 0.70 -3.63
CA GLY A 31 -16.34 1.12 -3.51
C GLY A 31 -17.04 1.06 -4.86
N SER A 32 -18.17 0.35 -4.95
CA SER A 32 -18.98 0.24 -6.17
C SER A 32 -19.86 1.49 -6.34
N THR A 33 -19.62 2.28 -7.39
CA THR A 33 -20.60 3.25 -7.90
C THR A 33 -21.35 2.61 -9.08
N ILE A 34 -22.66 2.53 -8.98
CA ILE A 34 -23.54 2.05 -10.05
C ILE A 34 -23.63 3.15 -11.11
N VAL A 35 -23.15 2.88 -12.33
CA VAL A 35 -23.38 3.69 -13.52
C VAL A 35 -24.35 2.93 -14.44
N PRO A 36 -25.41 3.56 -15.00
CA PRO A 36 -26.37 2.87 -15.84
C PRO A 36 -25.74 2.43 -17.17
N ALA A 37 -26.14 1.24 -17.61
CA ALA A 37 -25.71 0.60 -18.83
C ALA A 37 -26.16 1.40 -20.07
N SER A 38 -25.24 1.73 -20.96
CA SER A 38 -25.51 2.13 -22.33
C SER A 38 -24.88 1.13 -23.29
N GLU A 39 -25.60 0.85 -24.33
CA GLU A 39 -25.51 -0.16 -25.36
C GLU A 39 -24.13 -0.65 -25.83
N VAL A 40 -24.05 -1.97 -26.00
CA VAL A 40 -22.91 -2.74 -26.47
C VAL A 40 -22.77 -2.59 -27.98
N SER A 41 -21.78 -1.83 -28.42
CA SER A 41 -21.21 -1.97 -29.74
C SER A 41 -19.94 -2.83 -29.62
N SER A 42 -19.88 -3.94 -30.33
CA SER A 42 -18.74 -4.86 -30.40
C SER A 42 -17.57 -4.22 -31.15
N SER A 43 -16.84 -3.38 -30.48
CA SER A 43 -15.50 -2.94 -30.86
C SER A 43 -14.50 -3.53 -29.86
N SER A 44 -13.32 -3.93 -30.33
CA SER A 44 -12.21 -4.34 -29.47
C SER A 44 -12.09 -3.32 -28.32
N SER A 45 -12.55 -3.72 -27.13
CA SER A 45 -12.65 -2.79 -25.99
C SER A 45 -11.24 -2.34 -25.63
N ASN A 46 -10.96 -1.04 -25.81
CA ASN A 46 -9.72 -0.44 -25.36
C ASN A 46 -9.52 -0.80 -23.88
N PRO A 47 -8.38 -1.39 -23.46
CA PRO A 47 -8.08 -1.75 -22.08
C PRO A 47 -8.29 -0.61 -21.09
N PHE A 48 -8.07 0.64 -21.49
CA PHE A 48 -8.38 1.81 -20.71
C PHE A 48 -9.89 1.94 -20.42
N SER A 49 -10.74 1.80 -21.43
CA SER A 49 -12.20 1.82 -21.24
C SER A 49 -12.67 0.63 -20.42
N SER A 50 -12.08 -0.56 -20.64
CA SER A 50 -12.38 -1.77 -19.89
C SER A 50 -12.05 -1.65 -18.42
N PHE A 51 -10.96 -0.95 -18.06
CA PHE A 51 -10.60 -0.67 -16.66
C PHE A 51 -11.70 0.09 -15.91
N PHE A 52 -12.34 1.08 -16.54
CA PHE A 52 -13.39 1.87 -15.90
C PHE A 52 -14.78 1.25 -15.96
N SER A 53 -15.07 0.44 -17.01
CA SER A 53 -16.40 -0.18 -17.19
C SER A 53 -16.54 -1.50 -16.45
N ARG A 54 -15.44 -2.09 -15.99
CA ARG A 54 -15.46 -3.39 -15.33
C ARG A 54 -16.18 -3.33 -13.99
N ASN A 55 -17.15 -4.22 -13.82
CA ASN A 55 -17.82 -4.41 -12.52
C ASN A 55 -16.89 -5.19 -11.58
N GLU A 56 -16.14 -4.47 -10.76
CA GLU A 56 -15.19 -5.02 -9.80
C GLU A 56 -15.93 -5.65 -8.62
N GLN A 57 -15.57 -6.87 -8.26
CA GLN A 57 -15.99 -7.42 -6.98
C GLN A 57 -15.22 -6.74 -5.85
N PRO A 58 -15.89 -6.06 -4.90
CA PRO A 58 -15.20 -5.40 -3.80
C PRO A 58 -14.54 -6.43 -2.88
N LEU A 59 -13.34 -6.11 -2.40
CA LEU A 59 -12.73 -6.83 -1.31
C LEU A 59 -13.44 -6.48 -0.01
N ARG A 60 -14.23 -7.41 0.53
CA ARG A 60 -15.00 -7.23 1.78
C ARG A 60 -14.29 -7.81 2.98
N GLU A 61 -13.68 -8.96 2.78
CA GLU A 61 -12.94 -9.66 3.82
C GLU A 61 -11.78 -10.44 3.20
N TYR A 62 -10.73 -10.62 3.98
CA TYR A 62 -9.62 -11.50 3.61
C TYR A 62 -8.87 -11.95 4.86
N ARG A 63 -8.13 -13.06 4.70
CA ARG A 63 -7.04 -13.46 5.59
C ARG A 63 -5.80 -13.70 4.76
N ALA A 64 -4.68 -13.06 5.15
CA ALA A 64 -3.43 -13.15 4.40
C ALA A 64 -2.22 -13.23 5.34
N PHE A 65 -1.26 -14.06 4.97
CA PHE A 65 0.06 -14.07 5.57
C PHE A 65 0.93 -13.03 4.88
N ARG A 66 1.48 -12.09 5.64
CA ARG A 66 2.36 -11.04 5.12
C ARG A 66 3.79 -11.30 5.54
N ARG A 67 4.72 -11.21 4.58
CA ARG A 67 6.16 -11.13 4.85
C ARG A 67 6.61 -9.71 4.55
N MET A 68 7.30 -9.12 5.51
CA MET A 68 7.74 -7.74 5.46
C MET A 68 9.24 -7.67 5.71
N HIS A 69 9.94 -6.90 4.89
CA HIS A 69 11.37 -6.68 5.00
C HIS A 69 11.65 -5.19 4.85
N ALA A 70 12.40 -4.62 5.79
CA ALA A 70 12.83 -3.22 5.73
C ALA A 70 14.33 -3.08 5.96
N ALA A 71 14.98 -2.25 5.16
CA ALA A 71 16.41 -1.97 5.24
C ALA A 71 16.72 -0.48 5.05
N THR A 72 17.84 -0.03 5.64
CA THR A 72 18.37 1.34 5.52
C THR A 72 19.82 1.33 5.08
N ASP A 73 20.18 2.21 4.13
CA ASP A 73 21.53 2.21 3.53
C ASP A 73 22.62 2.70 4.50
N LYS A 74 22.44 3.90 5.09
CA LYS A 74 23.51 4.56 5.87
C LYS A 74 23.81 3.88 7.20
N GLN A 75 22.81 3.36 7.86
CA GLN A 75 22.95 2.73 9.18
C GLN A 75 23.02 1.22 9.09
N LYS A 76 22.87 0.64 7.89
CA LYS A 76 22.84 -0.82 7.65
C LYS A 76 21.90 -1.56 8.61
N HIS A 77 20.80 -0.91 9.00
CA HIS A 77 19.77 -1.52 9.82
C HIS A 77 18.77 -2.24 8.94
N GLU A 78 18.49 -3.46 9.30
CA GLU A 78 17.61 -4.36 8.56
C GLU A 78 16.72 -5.12 9.53
N ALA A 79 15.48 -5.38 9.12
CA ALA A 79 14.52 -6.13 9.91
C ALA A 79 13.50 -6.86 9.03
N TRP A 80 13.05 -7.99 9.54
CA TRP A 80 12.00 -8.83 8.96
C TRP A 80 10.88 -9.01 9.96
N MET A 81 9.68 -9.14 9.44
CA MET A 81 8.48 -9.43 10.22
C MET A 81 7.51 -10.26 9.38
N GLU A 82 6.91 -11.24 10.00
CA GLU A 82 5.84 -12.05 9.44
C GLU A 82 4.60 -11.88 10.31
N ALA A 83 3.45 -11.70 9.68
CA ALA A 83 2.20 -11.49 10.40
C ALA A 83 1.02 -12.07 9.62
N TRP A 84 0.07 -12.65 10.33
CA TRP A 84 -1.28 -12.81 9.84
C TRP A 84 -2.00 -11.48 9.88
N THR A 85 -2.72 -11.16 8.83
CA THR A 85 -3.56 -9.97 8.73
C THR A 85 -4.92 -10.38 8.25
N GLU A 86 -5.95 -9.80 8.84
CA GLU A 86 -7.34 -10.11 8.54
C GLU A 86 -8.15 -8.83 8.42
N LEU A 87 -8.97 -8.76 7.38
CA LEU A 87 -10.07 -7.81 7.24
C LEU A 87 -11.36 -8.59 7.37
N LYS A 88 -12.17 -8.27 8.36
CA LYS A 88 -13.47 -8.88 8.58
C LYS A 88 -14.44 -7.88 9.19
N ASP A 89 -15.67 -7.83 8.70
CA ASP A 89 -16.70 -6.90 9.17
C ASP A 89 -16.24 -5.43 9.21
N GLY A 90 -15.43 -5.03 8.20
CA GLY A 90 -14.85 -3.70 8.10
C GLY A 90 -13.74 -3.39 9.12
N ARG A 91 -13.27 -4.38 9.87
CA ARG A 91 -12.21 -4.25 10.87
C ARG A 91 -10.94 -4.96 10.39
N PHE A 92 -9.83 -4.25 10.46
CA PHE A 92 -8.51 -4.82 10.23
C PHE A 92 -7.87 -5.21 11.54
N THR A 93 -7.37 -6.45 11.59
CA THR A 93 -6.59 -7.00 12.71
C THR A 93 -5.29 -7.62 12.20
N TYR A 94 -4.30 -7.75 13.07
CA TYR A 94 -3.06 -8.45 12.75
C TYR A 94 -2.48 -9.16 13.97
N GLU A 95 -1.76 -10.25 13.69
CA GLU A 95 -1.01 -11.04 14.67
C GLU A 95 0.41 -11.23 14.14
N ILE A 96 1.41 -10.77 14.91
CA ILE A 96 2.83 -10.94 14.53
C ILE A 96 3.25 -12.35 14.90
N VAL A 97 3.67 -13.13 13.87
CA VAL A 97 4.11 -14.53 14.03
C VAL A 97 5.60 -14.59 14.32
N SER A 98 6.38 -13.79 13.59
CA SER A 98 7.83 -13.75 13.76
C SER A 98 8.40 -12.36 13.50
N GLU A 99 9.48 -12.01 14.18
CA GLU A 99 10.22 -10.78 13.92
C GLU A 99 11.70 -10.96 14.24
N ARG A 100 12.56 -10.36 13.41
CA ARG A 100 14.02 -10.41 13.60
C ARG A 100 14.70 -9.14 13.07
N GLY A 101 15.97 -8.94 13.44
CA GLY A 101 16.79 -7.80 13.03
C GLY A 101 16.63 -6.59 13.97
N SER A 102 16.93 -5.41 13.47
CA SER A 102 16.97 -4.16 14.23
C SER A 102 15.64 -3.84 14.93
N GLU A 103 15.66 -3.71 16.25
CA GLU A 103 14.49 -3.36 17.06
C GLU A 103 13.90 -2.01 16.64
N MET A 104 14.75 -1.03 16.32
CA MET A 104 14.32 0.28 15.85
C MET A 104 13.52 0.16 14.54
N VAL A 105 14.00 -0.63 13.57
CA VAL A 105 13.30 -0.82 12.28
C VAL A 105 12.03 -1.62 12.47
N ARG A 106 12.04 -2.69 13.28
CA ARG A 106 10.85 -3.46 13.63
C ARG A 106 9.74 -2.57 14.21
N GLY A 107 10.07 -1.77 15.22
CA GLY A 107 9.11 -0.91 15.91
C GLY A 107 8.66 0.29 15.08
N LYS A 108 9.61 1.07 14.53
CA LYS A 108 9.30 2.34 13.87
C LYS A 108 8.88 2.22 12.43
N VAL A 109 9.17 1.11 11.75
CA VAL A 109 8.79 0.89 10.36
C VAL A 109 7.72 -0.20 10.27
N LEU A 110 8.04 -1.45 10.62
CA LEU A 110 7.16 -2.59 10.36
C LEU A 110 5.90 -2.59 11.23
N LYS A 111 6.05 -2.48 12.56
CA LYS A 111 4.88 -2.40 13.46
C LYS A 111 4.06 -1.15 13.22
N SER A 112 4.71 0.00 13.03
CA SER A 112 4.00 1.25 12.76
C SER A 112 3.21 1.22 11.46
N MET A 113 3.65 0.47 10.44
CA MET A 113 2.89 0.26 9.21
C MET A 113 1.59 -0.48 9.49
N LEU A 114 1.64 -1.62 10.19
CA LEU A 114 0.45 -2.41 10.54
C LEU A 114 -0.52 -1.62 11.43
N GLN A 115 -0.01 -0.91 12.42
CA GLN A 115 -0.82 -0.06 13.31
C GLN A 115 -1.58 1.02 12.55
N ARG A 116 -0.92 1.67 11.58
CA ARG A 116 -1.56 2.71 10.78
C ARG A 116 -2.59 2.16 9.81
N GLU A 117 -2.33 1.03 9.21
CA GLU A 117 -3.33 0.35 8.39
C GLU A 117 -4.56 0.03 9.25
N GLN A 118 -4.35 -0.46 10.47
CA GLN A 118 -5.43 -0.71 11.42
C GLN A 118 -6.21 0.56 11.77
N GLU A 119 -5.52 1.65 12.09
CA GLU A 119 -6.15 2.94 12.39
C GLU A 119 -6.96 3.46 11.19
N LEU A 120 -6.40 3.38 9.99
CA LEU A 120 -7.04 3.85 8.75
C LEU A 120 -8.31 3.05 8.42
N VAL A 121 -8.21 1.72 8.43
CA VAL A 121 -9.33 0.84 8.12
C VAL A 121 -10.41 0.96 9.18
N ASN A 122 -10.05 0.87 10.45
CA ASN A 122 -11.00 0.88 11.56
C ASN A 122 -11.68 2.25 11.76
N SER A 123 -11.11 3.33 11.21
CA SER A 123 -11.76 4.66 11.17
C SER A 123 -12.66 4.90 9.96
N GLY A 124 -12.81 3.92 9.06
CA GLY A 124 -13.64 4.03 7.84
C GLY A 124 -13.06 4.96 6.76
N ASN A 125 -11.77 5.30 6.83
CA ASN A 125 -11.13 6.23 5.89
C ASN A 125 -10.47 5.58 4.67
N THR A 126 -10.78 4.34 4.39
CA THR A 126 -10.13 3.53 3.33
C THR A 126 -10.31 4.10 1.93
N GLY A 127 -11.50 4.55 1.55
CA GLY A 127 -11.80 5.06 0.20
C GLY A 127 -11.03 6.31 -0.22
N LYS A 128 -10.34 6.98 0.71
CA LYS A 128 -9.51 8.16 0.41
C LYS A 128 -8.26 7.84 -0.44
N GLY A 129 -7.85 6.59 -0.50
CA GLY A 129 -6.70 6.12 -1.29
C GLY A 129 -7.07 5.39 -2.57
N ASP A 130 -8.36 5.14 -2.82
CA ASP A 130 -8.82 4.32 -3.93
C ASP A 130 -8.45 4.91 -5.30
N LEU A 131 -8.11 4.03 -6.25
CA LEU A 131 -7.80 4.39 -7.63
C LEU A 131 -9.10 4.62 -8.42
N THR A 132 -9.76 5.73 -8.11
CA THR A 132 -11.07 6.11 -8.66
C THR A 132 -11.05 7.54 -9.22
N PRO A 133 -11.99 7.89 -10.11
CA PRO A 133 -12.13 9.28 -10.61
C PRO A 133 -12.40 10.32 -9.51
N ALA A 134 -12.87 9.91 -8.33
CA ALA A 134 -13.00 10.80 -7.19
C ALA A 134 -11.65 11.28 -6.63
N ASN A 135 -10.61 10.44 -6.73
CA ASN A 135 -9.29 10.71 -6.18
C ASN A 135 -8.25 11.12 -7.23
N TYR A 136 -8.47 10.73 -8.52
CA TYR A 136 -7.48 10.88 -9.58
C TYR A 136 -8.05 11.43 -10.88
N GLU A 137 -7.21 12.10 -11.64
CA GLU A 137 -7.33 12.30 -13.08
C GLU A 137 -6.59 11.18 -13.78
N PHE A 138 -7.18 10.64 -14.87
CA PHE A 138 -6.62 9.55 -15.65
C PHE A 138 -6.43 9.99 -17.09
N SER A 139 -5.29 9.62 -17.70
CA SER A 139 -5.06 9.81 -19.13
C SER A 139 -4.28 8.63 -19.71
N GLU A 140 -4.62 8.22 -20.93
CA GLU A 140 -3.82 7.21 -21.64
C GLU A 140 -2.41 7.72 -21.88
N ALA A 141 -1.41 6.86 -21.64
CA ALA A 141 0.01 7.16 -21.86
C ALA A 141 0.67 6.16 -22.84
N GLY A 142 -0.13 5.41 -23.58
CA GLY A 142 0.35 4.46 -24.59
C GLY A 142 0.66 3.07 -24.01
N ARG A 143 1.71 2.42 -24.55
CA ARG A 143 2.16 1.09 -24.13
C ARG A 143 3.57 1.15 -23.53
N ALA A 144 3.83 0.29 -22.54
CA ALA A 144 5.16 0.04 -22.04
C ALA A 144 5.95 -0.88 -22.99
N GLU A 145 7.25 -1.06 -22.74
CA GLU A 145 8.13 -1.93 -23.55
C GLU A 145 7.68 -3.39 -23.55
N ASP A 146 7.06 -3.86 -22.46
CA ASP A 146 6.48 -5.20 -22.31
C ASP A 146 5.11 -5.36 -22.98
N GLY A 147 4.63 -4.33 -23.69
CA GLY A 147 3.35 -4.31 -24.39
C GLY A 147 2.14 -3.94 -23.53
N SER A 148 2.29 -3.87 -22.21
CA SER A 148 1.20 -3.51 -21.29
C SER A 148 0.71 -2.06 -21.51
N HIS A 149 -0.56 -1.80 -21.22
CA HIS A 149 -1.14 -0.46 -21.36
C HIS A 149 -0.81 0.41 -20.16
N VAL A 150 -0.39 1.65 -20.44
CA VAL A 150 -0.01 2.62 -19.42
C VAL A 150 -1.06 3.71 -19.31
N VAL A 151 -1.52 3.95 -18.10
CA VAL A 151 -2.44 5.02 -17.73
C VAL A 151 -1.73 5.94 -16.75
N GLN A 152 -1.56 7.21 -17.13
CA GLN A 152 -1.09 8.23 -16.20
C GLN A 152 -2.16 8.49 -15.14
N ILE A 153 -1.76 8.50 -13.89
CA ILE A 153 -2.62 8.83 -12.74
C ILE A 153 -2.10 10.07 -12.04
N LYS A 154 -2.95 11.08 -11.92
CA LYS A 154 -2.61 12.33 -11.25
C LYS A 154 -3.57 12.57 -10.09
N PRO A 155 -3.07 12.67 -8.84
CA PRO A 155 -3.91 12.93 -7.69
C PRO A 155 -4.64 14.27 -7.78
N LYS A 156 -5.94 14.28 -7.44
CA LYS A 156 -6.75 15.52 -7.37
C LYS A 156 -6.49 16.33 -6.11
N ARG A 157 -5.75 15.78 -5.15
CA ARG A 157 -5.36 16.45 -3.91
C ARG A 157 -3.98 16.00 -3.43
N ASN A 158 -3.34 16.84 -2.63
CA ASN A 158 -2.05 16.55 -2.02
C ASN A 158 -2.24 15.73 -0.73
N ASP A 159 -2.24 14.39 -0.86
CA ASP A 159 -2.52 13.44 0.23
C ASP A 159 -1.44 12.35 0.28
N VAL A 160 -1.09 11.91 1.48
CA VAL A 160 -0.13 10.82 1.72
C VAL A 160 -0.65 9.46 1.22
N LEU A 161 -1.94 9.36 0.98
CA LEU A 161 -2.62 8.16 0.51
C LEU A 161 -2.64 8.05 -1.03
N LEU A 162 -2.23 9.07 -1.76
CA LEU A 162 -2.30 9.11 -3.20
C LEU A 162 -0.92 9.03 -3.85
N VAL A 163 -0.88 8.46 -5.06
CA VAL A 163 0.32 8.25 -5.86
C VAL A 163 0.24 9.08 -7.13
N ASP A 164 1.21 9.96 -7.35
CA ASP A 164 1.45 10.65 -8.62
C ASP A 164 2.37 9.76 -9.47
N GLY A 165 1.85 9.21 -10.57
CA GLY A 165 2.58 8.22 -11.35
C GLY A 165 1.73 7.54 -12.40
N ARG A 166 1.86 6.23 -12.53
CA ARG A 166 1.17 5.46 -13.56
C ARG A 166 0.55 4.16 -13.03
N ALA A 167 -0.57 3.79 -13.61
CA ALA A 167 -1.18 2.48 -13.53
C ALA A 167 -0.83 1.70 -14.79
N VAL A 168 -0.53 0.42 -14.66
CA VAL A 168 -0.24 -0.49 -15.76
C VAL A 168 -1.36 -1.52 -15.82
N LEU A 169 -1.95 -1.68 -17.00
CA LEU A 169 -3.04 -2.59 -17.26
C LEU A 169 -2.55 -3.69 -18.21
N ASP A 170 -3.06 -4.90 -18.05
CA ASP A 170 -2.91 -5.95 -19.06
C ASP A 170 -3.82 -5.71 -20.27
N ASP A 171 -3.74 -6.58 -21.29
CA ASP A 171 -4.56 -6.48 -22.51
C ASP A 171 -6.06 -6.64 -22.22
N GLY A 172 -6.44 -7.27 -21.13
CA GLY A 172 -7.81 -7.39 -20.66
C GLY A 172 -8.33 -6.15 -19.92
N GLY A 173 -7.46 -5.18 -19.63
CA GLY A 173 -7.77 -3.99 -18.81
C GLY A 173 -7.72 -4.25 -17.29
N ASP A 174 -7.11 -5.36 -16.84
CA ASP A 174 -6.86 -5.57 -15.42
C ASP A 174 -5.66 -4.76 -14.94
N LEU A 175 -5.79 -4.16 -13.76
CA LEU A 175 -4.69 -3.47 -13.10
C LEU A 175 -3.67 -4.48 -12.60
N VAL A 176 -2.46 -4.43 -13.15
CA VAL A 176 -1.34 -5.29 -12.74
C VAL A 176 -0.31 -4.57 -11.88
N ARG A 177 -0.17 -3.24 -12.05
CA ARG A 177 0.80 -2.46 -11.29
C ARG A 177 0.39 -0.99 -11.15
N VAL A 178 0.67 -0.41 -10.00
CA VAL A 178 0.70 1.04 -9.77
C VAL A 178 2.09 1.41 -9.31
N GLU A 179 2.68 2.42 -9.95
CA GLU A 179 4.00 2.91 -9.58
C GLU A 179 4.09 4.42 -9.70
N GLY A 180 4.88 5.02 -8.83
CA GLY A 180 5.05 6.46 -8.82
C GLY A 180 5.54 6.96 -7.48
N ARG A 181 5.27 8.23 -7.24
CA ARG A 181 5.67 8.96 -6.06
C ARG A 181 4.43 9.29 -5.21
N LEU A 182 4.54 9.23 -3.88
CA LEU A 182 3.47 9.73 -3.02
C LEU A 182 3.21 11.22 -3.32
N ALA A 183 1.94 11.59 -3.46
CA ALA A 183 1.53 12.98 -3.72
C ALA A 183 1.94 13.92 -2.59
N LYS A 184 2.05 13.40 -1.37
CA LYS A 184 2.52 14.11 -0.18
C LYS A 184 3.52 13.28 0.60
N ASN A 185 4.63 13.88 1.00
CA ASN A 185 5.57 13.22 1.88
C ASN A 185 4.96 13.01 3.29
N PRO A 186 5.14 11.82 3.88
CA PRO A 186 4.53 11.49 5.18
C PRO A 186 5.13 12.26 6.36
N SER A 187 6.30 12.85 6.21
CA SER A 187 6.94 13.65 7.26
C SER A 187 7.92 14.69 6.69
N PHE A 188 8.27 15.69 7.47
CA PHE A 188 9.32 16.68 7.14
C PHE A 188 10.70 16.04 6.92
N TRP A 189 10.96 14.90 7.53
CA TRP A 189 12.23 14.17 7.40
C TRP A 189 12.31 13.30 6.17
N THR A 190 11.18 13.04 5.50
CA THR A 190 11.08 12.22 4.29
C THR A 190 10.92 13.14 3.09
N SER A 191 11.91 13.15 2.19
CA SER A 191 11.92 14.05 1.03
C SER A 191 11.32 13.44 -0.23
N LEU A 192 11.31 12.12 -0.33
CA LEU A 192 10.79 11.40 -1.50
C LEU A 192 10.34 10.00 -1.07
N VAL A 193 9.19 9.58 -1.54
CA VAL A 193 8.72 8.20 -1.38
C VAL A 193 8.24 7.70 -2.75
N ASN A 194 8.96 6.74 -3.31
CA ASN A 194 8.53 5.99 -4.48
C ASN A 194 7.88 4.69 -4.03
N ILE A 195 6.82 4.31 -4.72
CA ILE A 195 6.09 3.08 -4.45
C ILE A 195 5.87 2.31 -5.76
N VAL A 196 5.99 1.00 -5.68
CA VAL A 196 5.57 0.05 -6.71
C VAL A 196 4.68 -0.96 -6.03
N ARG A 197 3.42 -1.05 -6.48
CA ARG A 197 2.46 -2.02 -5.96
C ARG A 197 1.97 -2.90 -7.09
N ARG A 198 2.09 -4.21 -6.91
CA ARG A 198 1.63 -5.21 -7.86
C ARG A 198 0.32 -5.80 -7.39
N TYR A 199 -0.56 -6.06 -8.35
CA TYR A 199 -1.90 -6.59 -8.12
C TYR A 199 -2.08 -7.90 -8.87
N ALA A 200 -3.01 -8.70 -8.37
CA ALA A 200 -3.54 -9.86 -9.06
C ALA A 200 -5.06 -9.92 -8.86
N ARG A 201 -5.74 -10.62 -9.79
CA ARG A 201 -7.14 -10.97 -9.65
C ARG A 201 -7.23 -12.39 -9.12
N ILE A 202 -7.75 -12.55 -7.91
CA ILE A 202 -7.89 -13.82 -7.23
C ILE A 202 -9.36 -14.01 -6.88
N GLY A 203 -9.97 -15.08 -7.39
CA GLY A 203 -11.40 -15.33 -7.18
C GLY A 203 -12.32 -14.21 -7.68
N GLY A 204 -11.91 -13.45 -8.71
CA GLY A 204 -12.65 -12.31 -9.24
C GLY A 204 -12.41 -10.98 -8.50
N VAL A 205 -11.63 -10.97 -7.43
CA VAL A 205 -11.30 -9.79 -6.62
C VAL A 205 -9.88 -9.32 -6.93
N ARG A 206 -9.69 -8.04 -7.19
CA ARG A 206 -8.36 -7.45 -7.36
C ARG A 206 -7.74 -7.16 -6.01
N VAL A 207 -6.57 -7.75 -5.74
CA VAL A 207 -5.85 -7.61 -4.48
C VAL A 207 -4.37 -7.26 -4.69
N PRO A 208 -3.72 -6.52 -3.79
CA PRO A 208 -2.28 -6.33 -3.83
C PRO A 208 -1.56 -7.63 -3.48
N VAL A 209 -0.53 -8.02 -4.22
CA VAL A 209 0.27 -9.23 -3.95
C VAL A 209 1.70 -8.89 -3.56
N ALA A 210 2.20 -7.72 -3.96
CA ALA A 210 3.49 -7.20 -3.51
C ALA A 210 3.48 -5.67 -3.47
N THR A 211 4.21 -5.11 -2.52
CA THR A 211 4.47 -3.67 -2.43
C THR A 211 5.93 -3.44 -2.14
N GLU A 212 6.56 -2.59 -2.94
CA GLU A 212 7.92 -2.12 -2.74
C GLU A 212 7.89 -0.60 -2.54
N THR A 213 8.59 -0.12 -1.54
CA THR A 213 8.69 1.31 -1.26
C THR A 213 10.15 1.70 -1.06
N THR A 214 10.56 2.78 -1.69
CA THR A 214 11.87 3.40 -1.47
C THR A 214 11.67 4.83 -1.02
N ALA A 215 12.21 5.17 0.15
CA ALA A 215 12.09 6.50 0.73
C ALA A 215 13.45 7.13 0.99
N LYS A 216 13.63 8.41 0.63
CA LYS A 216 14.79 9.21 1.05
C LYS A 216 14.48 9.89 2.38
N VAL A 217 15.24 9.53 3.41
CA VAL A 217 15.04 10.02 4.78
C VAL A 217 16.29 10.78 5.22
N LYS A 218 16.10 12.00 5.72
CA LYS A 218 17.20 12.83 6.26
C LYS A 218 17.90 12.05 7.37
N MET A 219 19.23 12.08 7.39
CA MET A 219 20.14 11.41 8.33
C MET A 219 20.21 9.88 8.20
N VAL A 220 19.14 9.20 7.78
CA VAL A 220 19.09 7.72 7.66
C VAL A 220 19.52 7.26 6.26
N GLY A 221 19.38 8.11 5.25
CA GLY A 221 19.66 7.78 3.84
C GLY A 221 18.47 7.19 3.12
N THR A 222 18.69 6.20 2.27
CA THR A 222 17.62 5.49 1.58
C THR A 222 17.10 4.36 2.47
N SER A 223 15.77 4.33 2.63
CA SER A 223 15.07 3.24 3.29
C SER A 223 14.26 2.47 2.24
N ARG A 224 14.33 1.15 2.27
CA ARG A 224 13.54 0.25 1.42
C ARG A 224 12.62 -0.59 2.29
N LEU A 225 11.40 -0.79 1.82
CA LEU A 225 10.43 -1.69 2.41
C LEU A 225 9.85 -2.56 1.32
N GLN A 226 9.77 -3.87 1.59
CA GLN A 226 9.11 -4.86 0.75
C GLN A 226 8.04 -5.57 1.58
N VAL A 227 6.87 -5.76 0.99
CA VAL A 227 5.76 -6.51 1.58
C VAL A 227 5.23 -7.46 0.53
N THR A 228 5.08 -8.73 0.86
CA THR A 228 4.38 -9.73 0.04
C THR A 228 3.18 -10.26 0.79
N TYR A 229 2.16 -10.69 0.04
CA TYR A 229 0.88 -11.11 0.57
C TYR A 229 0.56 -12.51 0.03
N ASP A 230 0.39 -13.48 0.93
CA ASP A 230 -0.11 -14.81 0.61
C ASP A 230 -1.52 -14.93 1.18
N TYR A 231 -2.52 -14.85 0.31
CA TYR A 231 -3.92 -14.92 0.72
C TYR A 231 -4.35 -16.36 1.02
N GLU A 232 -4.92 -16.57 2.20
CA GLU A 232 -5.57 -17.82 2.59
C GLU A 232 -7.04 -17.82 2.19
N THR A 233 -7.73 -16.70 2.43
CA THR A 233 -9.14 -16.51 2.06
C THR A 233 -9.38 -15.13 1.48
N ILE A 234 -10.32 -15.02 0.53
CA ILE A 234 -10.83 -13.77 -0.02
C ILE A 234 -12.36 -13.87 -0.13
N ASN A 235 -13.08 -12.92 0.47
CA ASN A 235 -14.55 -12.89 0.52
C ASN A 235 -15.17 -14.23 0.95
N GLY A 236 -14.60 -14.85 2.01
CA GLY A 236 -15.03 -16.12 2.57
C GLY A 236 -14.68 -17.37 1.76
N ARG A 237 -13.98 -17.21 0.63
CA ARG A 237 -13.55 -18.34 -0.22
C ARG A 237 -12.08 -18.64 -0.02
N PRO A 238 -11.68 -19.92 0.13
CA PRO A 238 -10.28 -20.29 0.16
C PRO A 238 -9.60 -20.00 -1.18
N VAL A 239 -8.37 -19.49 -1.12
CA VAL A 239 -7.55 -19.23 -2.30
C VAL A 239 -6.80 -20.49 -2.71
N ASN A 240 -6.85 -20.85 -3.99
CA ASN A 240 -6.15 -22.01 -4.51
C ASN A 240 -4.64 -21.72 -4.62
N ILE A 241 -3.82 -22.64 -4.10
CA ILE A 241 -2.35 -22.56 -4.14
C ILE A 241 -1.83 -22.45 -5.59
N THR A 242 -2.48 -23.08 -6.55
CA THR A 242 -2.11 -23.02 -7.97
C THR A 242 -2.31 -21.60 -8.52
N GLU A 243 -3.39 -20.92 -8.14
CA GLU A 243 -3.68 -19.54 -8.52
C GLU A 243 -2.62 -18.58 -7.94
N MET A 244 -2.22 -18.78 -6.67
CA MET A 244 -1.14 -18.00 -6.06
C MET A 244 0.23 -18.23 -6.70
N ARG A 245 0.54 -19.47 -7.11
CA ARG A 245 1.79 -19.78 -7.80
C ARG A 245 1.88 -19.16 -9.20
N SER A 246 0.80 -19.16 -9.97
CA SER A 246 0.77 -18.49 -11.28
C SER A 246 0.99 -16.99 -11.15
N VAL A 247 0.42 -16.36 -10.13
CA VAL A 247 0.65 -14.95 -9.79
C VAL A 247 2.11 -14.69 -9.43
N ALA A 248 2.72 -15.53 -8.57
CA ALA A 248 4.11 -15.40 -8.16
C ALA A 248 5.10 -15.55 -9.34
N LEU A 249 4.85 -16.50 -10.25
CA LEU A 249 5.67 -16.70 -11.46
C LEU A 249 5.57 -15.53 -12.44
N ALA A 250 4.37 -15.02 -12.70
CA ALA A 250 4.19 -13.82 -13.52
C ALA A 250 4.95 -12.60 -12.97
N HIS A 251 5.07 -12.48 -11.64
CA HIS A 251 5.80 -11.40 -11.00
C HIS A 251 7.33 -11.57 -11.03
N SER A 252 7.84 -12.80 -11.09
CA SER A 252 9.28 -13.06 -11.20
C SER A 252 9.82 -12.85 -12.61
N ALA A 253 8.98 -13.03 -13.63
CA ALA A 253 9.34 -12.82 -15.05
C ALA A 253 9.34 -11.34 -15.47
N ALA A 254 8.74 -10.45 -14.68
CA ALA A 254 8.64 -9.01 -14.95
C ALA A 254 9.70 -8.16 -14.19
N ARG A 255 10.84 -8.77 -13.82
CA ARG A 255 11.99 -8.08 -13.21
C ARG A 255 13.06 -7.73 -14.20
#